data_145c1432307473efd004750dc089ae64
#
_entry.id   145c1432307473efd004750dc089ae64
#
_cell.length_a   1.000
_cell.length_b   1.000
_cell.length_c   1.000
_cell.angle_alpha   90.00
_cell.angle_beta   90.00
_cell.angle_gamma   90.00
#
_symmetry.space_group_name_H-M   'P 1'
#
loop_
_entity.id
_entity.type
_entity.pdbx_description
1 polymer ?
#
loop_
_entity_poly.entity_id
_entity_poly.type
_entity_poly.pdbx_seq_one_letter_code
_entity_poly.pdbx_strand_id
1 'polypeptide(L)'
;MAAWINRSERTVYESPWFRLNLADVELPDGRHLDHYLLRQRPVVLTACLNGQGHVLMLWRHRFIPDTYGYELPSGVVEPGEDLEAAAARETLEETGWKPGPLKHLLSVEPSAGFSDAVHHAYYAESAEHVGDPEDAIESDRIEWVALTDVPVLISQGKIRAANTVATLLQLRNELDQDRSS
;
A
#
# COMPACT_ATOMS: atom_id res chain seq x y z
N MET A 1 27.70 0.14 -13.60
CA MET A 1 27.06 -1.01 -14.29
C MET A 1 26.25 -0.44 -15.44
N ALA A 2 26.26 -1.07 -16.62
CA ALA A 2 25.36 -0.68 -17.71
C ALA A 2 23.91 -1.07 -17.34
N ALA A 3 22.95 -0.21 -17.72
CA ALA A 3 21.53 -0.43 -17.43
C ALA A 3 20.92 -1.44 -18.41
N TRP A 4 19.89 -2.14 -17.99
CA TRP A 4 18.98 -2.87 -18.87
C TRP A 4 18.10 -1.86 -19.61
N ILE A 5 17.88 -2.06 -20.89
CA ILE A 5 17.16 -1.08 -21.71
C ILE A 5 15.90 -1.73 -22.28
N ASN A 6 14.76 -1.17 -21.94
CA ASN A 6 13.49 -1.53 -22.60
C ASN A 6 13.49 -0.93 -24.01
N ARG A 7 13.64 -1.77 -25.04
CA ARG A 7 13.72 -1.36 -26.46
C ARG A 7 12.35 -1.21 -27.08
N SER A 8 11.41 -2.04 -26.68
CA SER A 8 10.02 -1.97 -27.12
C SER A 8 9.10 -2.67 -26.13
N GLU A 9 7.85 -2.29 -26.14
CA GLU A 9 6.83 -2.86 -25.26
C GLU A 9 5.50 -2.97 -26.01
N ARG A 10 4.83 -4.11 -25.87
CA ARG A 10 3.49 -4.31 -26.45
C ARG A 10 2.54 -4.88 -25.41
N THR A 11 1.29 -4.43 -25.45
CA THR A 11 0.23 -4.95 -24.58
C THR A 11 -0.19 -6.35 -25.06
N VAL A 12 -0.20 -7.30 -24.12
CA VAL A 12 -0.66 -8.68 -24.32
C VAL A 12 -2.11 -8.82 -23.84
N TYR A 13 -2.43 -8.16 -22.73
CA TYR A 13 -3.78 -8.14 -22.14
C TYR A 13 -4.03 -6.81 -21.44
N GLU A 14 -5.25 -6.30 -21.53
CA GLU A 14 -5.67 -5.06 -20.87
C GLU A 14 -7.00 -5.26 -20.14
N SER A 15 -7.09 -4.67 -18.96
CA SER A 15 -8.30 -4.61 -18.14
C SER A 15 -8.41 -3.21 -17.53
N PRO A 16 -9.55 -2.85 -16.87
CA PRO A 16 -9.65 -1.58 -16.13
C PRO A 16 -8.62 -1.43 -15.00
N TRP A 17 -8.05 -2.54 -14.52
CA TRP A 17 -7.19 -2.60 -13.35
C TRP A 17 -5.70 -2.57 -13.68
N PHE A 18 -5.30 -3.19 -14.80
CA PHE A 18 -3.90 -3.30 -15.20
C PHE A 18 -3.74 -3.64 -16.68
N ARG A 19 -2.55 -3.40 -17.22
CA ARG A 19 -2.11 -3.92 -18.51
C ARG A 19 -0.97 -4.91 -18.28
N LEU A 20 -1.11 -6.11 -18.85
CA LEU A 20 -0.01 -7.07 -18.99
C LEU A 20 0.73 -6.79 -20.29
N ASN A 21 1.98 -6.40 -20.20
CA ASN A 21 2.81 -6.08 -21.34
C ASN A 21 3.97 -7.08 -21.48
N LEU A 22 4.44 -7.24 -22.70
CA LEU A 22 5.66 -7.95 -23.04
C LEU A 22 6.67 -6.93 -23.56
N ALA A 23 7.80 -6.83 -22.89
CA ALA A 23 8.91 -5.96 -23.25
C ALA A 23 10.07 -6.77 -23.89
N ASP A 24 10.68 -6.20 -24.92
CA ASP A 24 12.00 -6.61 -25.42
C ASP A 24 13.06 -5.84 -24.64
N VAL A 25 13.81 -6.55 -23.79
CA VAL A 25 14.81 -5.96 -22.91
C VAL A 25 16.21 -6.31 -23.37
N GLU A 26 17.01 -5.31 -23.72
CA GLU A 26 18.43 -5.47 -24.02
C GLU A 26 19.26 -5.43 -22.75
N LEU A 27 20.05 -6.46 -22.57
CA LEU A 27 20.99 -6.63 -21.46
C LEU A 27 22.32 -5.87 -21.73
N PRO A 28 23.14 -5.62 -20.69
CA PRO A 28 24.41 -4.92 -20.83
C PRO A 28 25.43 -5.58 -21.79
N ASP A 29 25.26 -6.85 -22.08
CA ASP A 29 26.09 -7.63 -22.99
C ASP A 29 25.53 -7.70 -24.43
N GLY A 30 24.44 -6.98 -24.70
CA GLY A 30 23.78 -6.92 -26.01
C GLY A 30 22.79 -8.05 -26.27
N ARG A 31 22.60 -9.00 -25.35
CA ARG A 31 21.56 -10.02 -25.46
C ARG A 31 20.19 -9.42 -25.21
N HIS A 32 19.17 -10.01 -25.82
CA HIS A 32 17.78 -9.63 -25.64
C HIS A 32 17.02 -10.71 -24.86
N LEU A 33 16.06 -10.30 -24.06
CA LEU A 33 15.10 -11.21 -23.42
C LEU A 33 13.69 -10.62 -23.45
N ASP A 34 12.72 -11.49 -23.58
CA ASP A 34 11.31 -11.18 -23.43
C ASP A 34 10.94 -11.14 -21.93
N HIS A 35 10.42 -10.01 -21.47
CA HIS A 35 10.02 -9.83 -20.08
C HIS A 35 8.56 -9.42 -19.96
N TYR A 36 7.76 -10.19 -19.23
CA TYR A 36 6.39 -9.82 -18.90
C TYR A 36 6.36 -8.89 -17.70
N LEU A 37 5.58 -7.83 -17.81
CA LEU A 37 5.41 -6.86 -16.73
C LEU A 37 3.97 -6.33 -16.64
N LEU A 38 3.59 -5.87 -15.45
CA LEU A 38 2.31 -5.20 -15.21
C LEU A 38 2.51 -3.70 -15.18
N ARG A 39 1.66 -2.98 -15.93
CA ARG A 39 1.46 -1.53 -15.82
C ARG A 39 0.21 -1.29 -14.98
N GLN A 40 0.38 -0.62 -13.85
CA GLN A 40 -0.68 -0.41 -12.88
C GLN A 40 -0.73 1.05 -12.42
N ARG A 41 -1.89 1.48 -11.94
CA ARG A 41 -2.03 2.78 -11.30
C ARG A 41 -1.33 2.79 -9.94
N PRO A 42 -0.92 3.97 -9.43
CA PRO A 42 -0.43 4.11 -8.08
C PRO A 42 -1.47 3.63 -7.05
N VAL A 43 -0.98 3.18 -5.91
CA VAL A 43 -1.79 2.81 -4.75
C VAL A 43 -1.45 3.73 -3.60
N VAL A 44 -2.44 4.11 -2.82
CA VAL A 44 -2.26 4.84 -1.57
C VAL A 44 -2.65 3.97 -0.39
N LEU A 45 -2.04 4.20 0.76
CA LEU A 45 -2.41 3.56 2.02
C LEU A 45 -2.18 4.52 3.19
N THR A 46 -3.00 4.38 4.24
CA THR A 46 -2.98 5.32 5.36
C THR A 46 -2.86 4.62 6.71
N ALA A 47 -1.92 5.06 7.53
CA ALA A 47 -1.80 4.68 8.93
C ALA A 47 -2.41 5.79 9.81
N CYS A 48 -3.70 5.68 10.16
CA CYS A 48 -4.34 6.56 11.11
C CYS A 48 -3.98 6.16 12.54
N LEU A 49 -3.51 7.11 13.33
CA LEU A 49 -3.24 6.93 14.75
C LEU A 49 -4.40 7.46 15.60
N ASN A 50 -4.52 6.91 16.81
CA ASN A 50 -5.29 7.53 17.88
C ASN A 50 -4.34 8.05 18.98
N GLY A 51 -4.87 8.86 19.89
CA GLY A 51 -4.10 9.42 21.01
C GLY A 51 -3.53 8.38 22.01
N GLN A 52 -3.80 7.09 21.80
CA GLN A 52 -3.35 5.99 22.65
C GLN A 52 -2.22 5.16 22.02
N GLY A 53 -1.71 5.57 20.85
CA GLY A 53 -0.64 4.85 20.13
C GLY A 53 -1.11 3.59 19.41
N HIS A 54 -2.40 3.54 19.04
CA HIS A 54 -2.93 2.48 18.18
C HIS A 54 -3.08 2.99 16.76
N VAL A 55 -3.02 2.07 15.80
CA VAL A 55 -3.23 2.31 14.37
C VAL A 55 -4.51 1.61 13.91
N LEU A 56 -5.28 2.30 13.07
CA LEU A 56 -6.50 1.76 12.46
C LEU A 56 -6.13 0.73 11.41
N MET A 57 -6.66 -0.49 11.53
CA MET A 57 -6.37 -1.59 10.63
C MET A 57 -7.63 -2.36 10.26
N LEU A 58 -7.58 -2.98 9.10
CA LEU A 58 -8.60 -3.87 8.57
C LEU A 58 -8.15 -5.32 8.74
N TRP A 59 -8.97 -6.16 9.33
CA TRP A 59 -8.79 -7.61 9.28
C TRP A 59 -9.56 -8.15 8.10
N ARG A 60 -8.87 -8.66 7.08
CA ARG A 60 -9.49 -9.12 5.82
C ARG A 60 -8.91 -10.42 5.30
N HIS A 61 -9.71 -11.10 4.50
CA HIS A 61 -9.30 -12.26 3.73
C HIS A 61 -8.78 -11.84 2.35
N ARG A 62 -7.59 -12.29 1.99
CA ARG A 62 -7.06 -12.16 0.63
C ARG A 62 -7.16 -13.52 -0.08
N PHE A 63 -8.08 -13.64 -1.03
CA PHE A 63 -8.41 -14.91 -1.69
C PHE A 63 -7.25 -15.49 -2.53
N ILE A 64 -6.36 -14.65 -3.08
CA ILE A 64 -5.22 -15.11 -3.90
C ILE A 64 -4.24 -15.94 -3.07
N PRO A 65 -3.72 -15.45 -1.92
CA PRO A 65 -2.88 -16.26 -1.04
C PRO A 65 -3.69 -17.14 -0.07
N ASP A 66 -5.02 -17.05 -0.09
CA ASP A 66 -5.95 -17.74 0.82
C ASP A 66 -5.57 -17.54 2.30
N THR A 67 -5.44 -16.27 2.70
CA THR A 67 -4.99 -15.91 4.05
C THR A 67 -5.77 -14.75 4.64
N TYR A 68 -5.91 -14.76 5.97
CA TYR A 68 -6.37 -13.63 6.75
C TYR A 68 -5.19 -12.81 7.29
N GLY A 69 -5.36 -11.51 7.40
CA GLY A 69 -4.36 -10.63 7.98
C GLY A 69 -4.85 -9.22 8.21
N TYR A 70 -4.07 -8.50 9.03
CA TYR A 70 -4.24 -7.06 9.21
C TYR A 70 -3.55 -6.30 8.08
N GLU A 71 -4.28 -5.35 7.52
CA GLU A 71 -3.78 -4.42 6.50
C GLU A 71 -4.18 -2.99 6.86
N LEU A 72 -3.43 -2.03 6.36
CA LEU A 72 -3.84 -0.62 6.40
C LEU A 72 -4.91 -0.38 5.33
N PRO A 73 -5.87 0.54 5.54
CA PRO A 73 -6.78 0.98 4.50
C PRO A 73 -5.99 1.48 3.29
N SER A 74 -6.38 1.02 2.09
CA SER A 74 -5.59 1.25 0.89
C SER A 74 -6.39 1.05 -0.38
N GLY A 75 -6.15 1.87 -1.37
CA GLY A 75 -6.79 1.71 -2.66
C GLY A 75 -6.05 2.36 -3.82
N VAL A 76 -6.63 2.26 -4.99
CA VAL A 76 -6.03 2.71 -6.25
C VAL A 76 -6.36 4.18 -6.48
N VAL A 77 -5.35 4.96 -6.85
CA VAL A 77 -5.52 6.37 -7.20
C VAL A 77 -6.30 6.51 -8.51
N GLU A 78 -7.38 7.28 -8.51
CA GLU A 78 -8.19 7.53 -9.70
C GLU A 78 -7.46 8.44 -10.71
N PRO A 79 -7.78 8.36 -12.01
CA PRO A 79 -7.14 9.21 -13.02
C PRO A 79 -7.31 10.71 -12.73
N GLY A 80 -6.20 11.41 -12.50
CA GLY A 80 -6.18 12.84 -12.20
C GLY A 80 -6.45 13.20 -10.74
N GLU A 81 -6.63 12.20 -9.87
CA GLU A 81 -6.79 12.38 -8.43
C GLU A 81 -5.43 12.70 -7.77
N ASP A 82 -5.45 13.58 -6.78
CA ASP A 82 -4.31 13.85 -5.91
C ASP A 82 -4.07 12.68 -4.95
N LEU A 83 -2.80 12.35 -4.68
CA LEU A 83 -2.44 11.19 -3.86
C LEU A 83 -2.95 11.29 -2.41
N GLU A 84 -2.87 12.48 -1.82
CA GLU A 84 -3.33 12.72 -0.44
C GLU A 84 -4.86 12.65 -0.37
N ALA A 85 -5.55 13.20 -1.39
CA ALA A 85 -7.00 13.13 -1.50
C ALA A 85 -7.47 11.67 -1.66
N ALA A 86 -6.80 10.88 -2.50
CA ALA A 86 -7.07 9.46 -2.66
C ALA A 86 -6.88 8.69 -1.34
N ALA A 87 -5.79 8.97 -0.60
CA ALA A 87 -5.52 8.33 0.68
C ALA A 87 -6.62 8.64 1.73
N ALA A 88 -7.12 9.88 1.76
CA ALA A 88 -8.21 10.26 2.64
C ALA A 88 -9.54 9.59 2.25
N ARG A 89 -9.86 9.55 0.94
CA ARG A 89 -11.07 8.92 0.40
C ARG A 89 -11.10 7.43 0.71
N GLU A 90 -10.07 6.68 0.33
CA GLU A 90 -9.98 5.23 0.56
C GLU A 90 -10.07 4.87 2.04
N THR A 91 -9.42 5.66 2.90
CA THR A 91 -9.52 5.46 4.35
C THR A 91 -10.95 5.60 4.84
N LEU A 92 -11.67 6.63 4.37
CA LEU A 92 -13.05 6.86 4.75
C LEU A 92 -13.98 5.76 4.22
N GLU A 93 -13.87 5.40 2.94
CA GLU A 93 -14.71 4.40 2.27
C GLU A 93 -14.57 3.01 2.91
N GLU A 94 -13.32 2.57 3.18
CA GLU A 94 -13.06 1.26 3.76
C GLU A 94 -13.32 1.19 5.27
N THR A 95 -13.27 2.31 6.00
CA THR A 95 -13.28 2.26 7.46
C THR A 95 -14.39 3.07 8.13
N GLY A 96 -14.99 4.04 7.46
CA GLY A 96 -15.88 5.03 8.08
C GLY A 96 -15.15 6.06 8.95
N TRP A 97 -13.81 6.05 8.96
CA TRP A 97 -12.99 7.01 9.69
C TRP A 97 -12.36 8.02 8.73
N LYS A 98 -12.61 9.30 9.00
CA LYS A 98 -11.97 10.42 8.28
C LYS A 98 -10.61 10.71 8.93
N PRO A 99 -9.49 10.58 8.20
CA PRO A 99 -8.18 10.93 8.74
C PRO A 99 -8.07 12.43 9.01
N GLY A 100 -7.30 12.79 10.03
CA GLY A 100 -6.80 14.16 10.22
C GLY A 100 -5.80 14.54 9.12
N PRO A 101 -5.05 15.65 9.28
CA PRO A 101 -4.06 16.06 8.29
C PRO A 101 -3.09 14.92 7.98
N LEU A 102 -2.98 14.59 6.70
CA LEU A 102 -2.11 13.53 6.21
C LEU A 102 -0.67 14.03 6.04
N LYS A 103 0.28 13.18 6.37
CA LYS A 103 1.70 13.40 6.13
C LYS A 103 2.23 12.24 5.32
N HIS A 104 2.91 12.53 4.21
CA HIS A 104 3.58 11.48 3.43
C HIS A 104 4.69 10.85 4.27
N LEU A 105 4.71 9.53 4.32
CA LEU A 105 5.67 8.77 5.12
C LEU A 105 6.76 8.12 4.27
N LEU A 106 6.35 7.38 3.24
CA LEU A 106 7.26 6.72 2.29
C LEU A 106 6.55 6.33 1.00
N SER A 107 7.33 6.03 -0.03
CA SER A 107 6.85 5.39 -1.25
C SER A 107 7.64 4.12 -1.49
N VAL A 108 6.96 3.03 -1.82
CA VAL A 108 7.58 1.72 -2.07
C VAL A 108 7.09 1.11 -3.38
N GLU A 109 7.93 0.27 -3.96
CA GLU A 109 7.64 -0.55 -5.13
C GLU A 109 7.55 -2.03 -4.70
N PRO A 110 6.36 -2.54 -4.34
CA PRO A 110 6.24 -3.88 -3.73
C PRO A 110 6.74 -5.02 -4.63
N SER A 111 6.79 -4.79 -5.94
CA SER A 111 7.16 -5.80 -6.93
C SER A 111 7.93 -5.20 -8.12
N ALA A 112 9.01 -4.46 -7.85
CA ALA A 112 9.78 -3.70 -8.86
C ALA A 112 10.32 -4.55 -10.04
N GLY A 113 10.47 -5.87 -9.87
CA GLY A 113 10.85 -6.79 -10.95
C GLY A 113 9.69 -7.24 -11.85
N PHE A 114 8.45 -6.87 -11.53
CA PHE A 114 7.27 -7.37 -12.24
C PHE A 114 6.21 -6.30 -12.52
N SER A 115 6.14 -5.25 -11.71
CA SER A 115 5.15 -4.17 -11.81
C SER A 115 5.80 -2.82 -11.62
N ASP A 116 5.24 -1.79 -12.27
CA ASP A 116 5.59 -0.38 -12.06
C ASP A 116 4.72 0.32 -11.01
N ALA A 117 3.88 -0.42 -10.30
CA ALA A 117 3.05 0.15 -9.25
C ALA A 117 3.90 0.72 -8.12
N VAL A 118 3.69 2.00 -7.83
CA VAL A 118 4.23 2.68 -6.65
C VAL A 118 3.13 2.76 -5.60
N HIS A 119 3.44 2.37 -4.36
CA HIS A 119 2.56 2.50 -3.23
C HIS A 119 3.01 3.67 -2.36
N HIS A 120 2.16 4.68 -2.20
CA HIS A 120 2.43 5.89 -1.42
C HIS A 120 1.75 5.77 -0.06
N ALA A 121 2.54 5.73 0.99
CA ALA A 121 2.05 5.62 2.35
C ALA A 121 1.98 6.97 3.04
N TYR A 122 0.86 7.22 3.69
CA TYR A 122 0.59 8.38 4.50
C TYR A 122 0.32 7.98 5.95
N TYR A 123 0.46 8.91 6.88
CA TYR A 123 -0.06 8.75 8.23
C TYR A 123 -0.79 10.00 8.69
N ALA A 124 -1.72 9.80 9.63
CA ALA A 124 -2.41 10.86 10.34
C ALA A 124 -2.33 10.60 11.85
N GLU A 125 -2.14 11.66 12.63
CA GLU A 125 -2.05 11.56 14.09
C GLU A 125 -3.42 11.41 14.77
N SER A 126 -4.49 11.56 14.00
CA SER A 126 -5.87 11.44 14.46
C SER A 126 -6.78 10.96 13.34
N ALA A 127 -7.92 10.40 13.72
CA ALA A 127 -9.04 10.14 12.82
C ALA A 127 -10.36 10.35 13.56
N GLU A 128 -11.40 10.78 12.83
CA GLU A 128 -12.75 10.98 13.34
C GLU A 128 -13.68 9.92 12.74
N HIS A 129 -14.45 9.23 13.58
CA HIS A 129 -15.47 8.30 13.10
C HIS A 129 -16.69 9.11 12.63
N VAL A 130 -17.00 9.00 11.34
CA VAL A 130 -18.08 9.78 10.72
C VAL A 130 -19.24 8.92 10.20
N GLY A 131 -19.12 7.61 10.22
CA GLY A 131 -20.18 6.70 9.76
C GLY A 131 -19.71 5.26 9.61
N ASP A 132 -20.58 4.41 9.06
CA ASP A 132 -20.21 3.06 8.68
C ASP A 132 -19.40 3.08 7.38
N PRO A 133 -18.50 2.09 7.14
CA PRO A 133 -17.76 1.99 5.89
C PRO A 133 -18.71 1.78 4.71
N GLU A 134 -18.41 2.39 3.58
CA GLU A 134 -19.17 2.19 2.32
C GLU A 134 -18.93 0.79 1.76
N ASP A 135 -17.69 0.28 1.89
CA ASP A 135 -17.24 -1.02 1.42
C ASP A 135 -17.18 -2.08 2.54
N ALA A 136 -18.29 -2.25 3.25
CA ALA A 136 -18.38 -3.16 4.39
C ALA A 136 -18.08 -4.65 4.06
N ILE A 137 -18.03 -5.01 2.78
CA ILE A 137 -17.75 -6.40 2.33
C ILE A 137 -16.24 -6.68 2.24
N GLU A 138 -15.41 -5.64 2.15
CA GLU A 138 -13.97 -5.80 1.93
C GLU A 138 -13.19 -6.20 3.18
N SER A 139 -13.77 -6.04 4.37
CA SER A 139 -13.12 -6.42 5.62
C SER A 139 -14.09 -7.06 6.61
N ASP A 140 -13.63 -8.07 7.35
CA ASP A 140 -14.41 -8.71 8.40
C ASP A 140 -14.50 -7.84 9.66
N ARG A 141 -13.45 -7.05 9.93
CA ARG A 141 -13.34 -6.22 11.14
C ARG A 141 -12.46 -4.99 10.88
N ILE A 142 -12.82 -3.90 11.52
CA ILE A 142 -12.04 -2.67 11.60
C ILE A 142 -11.62 -2.51 13.06
N GLU A 143 -10.31 -2.46 13.32
CA GLU A 143 -9.77 -2.50 14.69
C GLU A 143 -8.65 -1.48 14.89
N TRP A 144 -8.55 -0.97 16.10
CA TRP A 144 -7.43 -0.18 16.57
C TRP A 144 -6.37 -1.12 17.18
N VAL A 145 -5.26 -1.31 16.49
CA VAL A 145 -4.17 -2.22 16.86
C VAL A 145 -3.03 -1.44 17.49
N ALA A 146 -2.54 -1.87 18.65
CA ALA A 146 -1.41 -1.19 19.29
C ALA A 146 -0.15 -1.25 18.42
N LEU A 147 0.50 -0.11 18.18
CA LEU A 147 1.76 -0.06 17.40
C LEU A 147 2.87 -0.91 18.03
N THR A 148 2.83 -1.09 19.35
CA THR A 148 3.77 -1.96 20.07
C THR A 148 3.64 -3.42 19.70
N ASP A 149 2.46 -3.87 19.27
CA ASP A 149 2.19 -5.26 18.91
C ASP A 149 2.59 -5.60 17.46
N VAL A 150 2.81 -4.58 16.63
CA VAL A 150 3.14 -4.75 15.20
C VAL A 150 4.29 -5.76 14.96
N PRO A 151 5.45 -5.72 15.65
CA PRO A 151 6.52 -6.69 15.39
C PRO A 151 6.10 -8.13 15.69
N VAL A 152 5.30 -8.34 16.73
CA VAL A 152 4.79 -9.67 17.09
C VAL A 152 3.77 -10.14 16.06
N LEU A 153 2.87 -9.27 15.61
CA LEU A 153 1.88 -9.59 14.55
C LEU A 153 2.54 -9.91 13.22
N ILE A 154 3.62 -9.22 12.85
CA ILE A 154 4.45 -9.55 11.67
C ILE A 154 5.07 -10.93 11.84
N SER A 155 5.71 -11.21 12.98
CA SER A 155 6.38 -12.51 13.23
C SER A 155 5.40 -13.68 13.26
N GLN A 156 4.15 -13.45 13.66
CA GLN A 156 3.06 -14.42 13.64
C GLN A 156 2.41 -14.58 12.25
N GLY A 157 2.82 -13.79 11.26
CA GLY A 157 2.21 -13.78 9.93
C GLY A 157 0.78 -13.21 9.91
N LYS A 158 0.41 -12.39 10.89
CA LYS A 158 -0.87 -11.68 10.94
C LYS A 158 -0.84 -10.33 10.22
N ILE A 159 0.33 -9.75 10.01
CA ILE A 159 0.60 -8.62 9.11
C ILE A 159 1.57 -9.13 8.05
N ARG A 160 1.15 -9.22 6.78
CA ARG A 160 1.89 -9.89 5.71
C ARG A 160 2.06 -9.04 4.46
N ALA A 161 1.13 -8.12 4.18
CA ALA A 161 1.21 -7.24 3.03
C ALA A 161 2.46 -6.36 3.11
N ALA A 162 3.33 -6.41 2.11
CA ALA A 162 4.65 -5.78 2.14
C ALA A 162 4.58 -4.27 2.36
N ASN A 163 3.62 -3.60 1.73
CA ASN A 163 3.37 -2.16 1.88
C ASN A 163 2.94 -1.82 3.32
N THR A 164 2.02 -2.59 3.92
CA THR A 164 1.60 -2.44 5.32
C THR A 164 2.77 -2.64 6.28
N VAL A 165 3.57 -3.70 6.10
CA VAL A 165 4.76 -3.97 6.92
C VAL A 165 5.73 -2.81 6.86
N ALA A 166 6.10 -2.36 5.65
CA ALA A 166 7.04 -1.26 5.45
C ALA A 166 6.54 0.04 6.11
N THR A 167 5.27 0.37 5.90
CA THR A 167 4.64 1.58 6.45
C THR A 167 4.65 1.57 7.98
N LEU A 168 4.23 0.47 8.60
CA LEU A 168 4.14 0.38 10.06
C LEU A 168 5.53 0.41 10.73
N LEU A 169 6.53 -0.22 10.13
CA LEU A 169 7.90 -0.19 10.65
C LEU A 169 8.52 1.20 10.52
N GLN A 170 8.31 1.88 9.39
CA GLN A 170 8.77 3.25 9.20
C GLN A 170 8.07 4.23 10.14
N LEU A 171 6.74 4.12 10.30
CA LEU A 171 5.98 4.95 11.22
C LEU A 171 6.51 4.83 12.66
N ARG A 172 6.78 3.61 13.11
CA ARG A 172 7.38 3.41 14.44
C ARG A 172 8.74 4.09 14.57
N ASN A 173 9.58 3.98 13.55
CA ASN A 173 10.88 4.64 13.53
C ASN A 173 10.77 6.18 13.63
N GLU A 174 9.85 6.80 12.87
CA GLU A 174 9.57 8.24 12.95
C GLU A 174 9.14 8.67 14.36
N LEU A 175 8.14 7.96 14.93
CA LEU A 175 7.63 8.29 16.27
C LEU A 175 8.64 8.08 17.39
N ASP A 176 9.57 7.16 17.25
CA ASP A 176 10.67 6.94 18.22
C ASP A 176 11.73 8.03 18.13
N GLN A 177 12.00 8.57 16.94
CA GLN A 177 12.91 9.71 16.74
C GLN A 177 12.34 11.00 17.33
N ASP A 178 11.04 11.27 17.11
CA ASP A 178 10.38 12.47 17.66
C ASP A 178 10.37 12.49 19.19
N ARG A 179 10.30 11.33 19.84
CA ARG A 179 10.36 11.21 21.32
C ARG A 179 11.76 11.41 21.88
N SER A 180 12.78 11.30 21.02
CA SER A 180 14.19 11.38 21.42
C SER A 180 14.79 12.76 21.16
N SER A 181 14.04 13.65 20.50
CA SER A 181 14.42 15.04 20.16
C SER A 181 13.81 16.04 21.13
#